data_de4f337395afd9b59e635cf2dd19d0d7
#
_entry.id   de4f337395afd9b59e635cf2dd19d0d7
#
_cell.length_a   1.000
_cell.length_b   1.000
_cell.length_c   1.000
_cell.angle_alpha   90.00
_cell.angle_beta   90.00
_cell.angle_gamma   90.00
#
_symmetry.space_group_name_H-M   'P 1'
#
loop_
_entity.id
_entity.type
_entity.pdbx_description
1 polymer ?
#
loop_
_entity_poly.entity_id
_entity_poly.type
_entity_poly.pdbx_seq_one_letter_code
_entity_poly.pdbx_strand_id
1 'polypeptide(L)'
;MRSMRKAQRQRDAAWALEVFDKAPYVTVSMTRPDGTPYGLPLSLVRSGNDCFYFHCAGEGEKLDCLKANPTVSLSAVSKCTPKFEEEKNNFTEYFHSAVVFGKAEIVEDDTEKVLALRLLCERFLPKYMEHFDEAIARSLSMTTVVRITLTEPPVGKCKH
;
A
#
# COMPACT_ATOMS: atom_id res chain seq x y z
N MET A 1 1.02 -17.63 -4.14
CA MET A 1 1.48 -17.56 -2.68
C MET A 1 1.32 -18.94 -2.03
N ARG A 2 2.17 -19.32 -1.05
CA ARG A 2 2.00 -20.56 -0.25
C ARG A 2 0.74 -20.44 0.62
N SER A 3 -0.01 -21.56 0.79
CA SER A 3 -1.19 -21.61 1.67
C SER A 3 -0.85 -21.23 3.12
N MET A 4 -1.77 -20.52 3.78
CA MET A 4 -1.57 -20.07 5.15
C MET A 4 -1.63 -21.25 6.13
N ARG A 5 -0.62 -21.39 7.00
CA ARG A 5 -0.55 -22.48 8.00
C ARG A 5 -1.76 -22.55 8.94
N LYS A 6 -2.32 -21.39 9.30
CA LYS A 6 -3.55 -21.28 10.12
C LYS A 6 -4.69 -20.80 9.23
N ALA A 7 -5.26 -21.71 8.44
CA ALA A 7 -6.31 -21.41 7.46
C ALA A 7 -7.51 -20.65 8.06
N GLN A 8 -7.89 -20.92 9.33
CA GLN A 8 -8.98 -20.24 10.03
C GLN A 8 -8.73 -18.73 10.23
N ARG A 9 -7.50 -18.25 10.08
CA ARG A 9 -7.15 -16.83 10.16
C ARG A 9 -7.15 -16.14 8.82
N GLN A 10 -7.23 -16.89 7.74
CA GLN A 10 -7.26 -16.33 6.39
C GLN A 10 -8.56 -15.59 6.15
N ARG A 11 -8.48 -14.48 5.46
CA ARG A 11 -9.59 -13.66 4.97
C ARG A 11 -9.45 -13.48 3.47
N ASP A 12 -10.59 -13.25 2.82
CA ASP A 12 -10.66 -13.08 1.37
C ASP A 12 -10.06 -11.75 0.88
N ALA A 13 -10.06 -11.59 -0.43
CA ALA A 13 -9.48 -10.42 -1.08
C ALA A 13 -10.22 -9.12 -0.72
N ALA A 14 -11.55 -9.14 -0.62
CA ALA A 14 -12.34 -7.97 -0.28
C ALA A 14 -11.99 -7.47 1.12
N TRP A 15 -11.94 -8.38 2.10
CA TRP A 15 -11.53 -8.04 3.46
C TRP A 15 -10.07 -7.55 3.53
N ALA A 16 -9.17 -8.15 2.74
CA ALA A 16 -7.77 -7.72 2.67
C ALA A 16 -7.64 -6.30 2.12
N LEU A 17 -8.42 -5.94 1.09
CA LEU A 17 -8.47 -4.58 0.56
C LEU A 17 -8.95 -3.56 1.61
N GLU A 18 -9.93 -3.92 2.44
CA GLU A 18 -10.34 -3.05 3.55
C GLU A 18 -9.22 -2.80 4.58
N VAL A 19 -8.33 -3.77 4.80
CA VAL A 19 -7.16 -3.56 5.65
C VAL A 19 -6.25 -2.49 5.07
N PHE A 20 -5.99 -2.52 3.75
CA PHE A 20 -5.22 -1.48 3.07
C PHE A 20 -5.90 -0.11 3.14
N ASP A 21 -7.23 -0.06 2.99
CA ASP A 21 -7.99 1.18 3.08
C ASP A 21 -7.96 1.81 4.49
N LYS A 22 -7.89 0.98 5.53
CA LYS A 22 -7.89 1.41 6.94
C LYS A 22 -6.48 1.65 7.50
N ALA A 23 -5.46 1.10 6.87
CA ALA A 23 -4.09 1.25 7.35
C ALA A 23 -3.59 2.69 7.15
N PRO A 24 -2.90 3.29 8.14
CA PRO A 24 -2.39 4.65 8.02
C PRO A 24 -1.25 4.76 6.99
N TYR A 25 -0.53 3.68 6.77
CA TYR A 25 0.52 3.53 5.76
C TYR A 25 0.63 2.06 5.33
N VAL A 26 1.27 1.84 4.21
CA VAL A 26 1.53 0.51 3.65
C VAL A 26 3.04 0.37 3.47
N THR A 27 3.62 -0.74 3.93
CA THR A 27 5.01 -1.06 3.64
C THR A 27 5.10 -1.60 2.21
N VAL A 28 5.85 -0.89 1.37
CA VAL A 28 6.18 -1.32 0.02
C VAL A 28 7.57 -1.93 0.06
N SER A 29 7.66 -3.22 -0.22
CA SER A 29 8.91 -3.98 -0.27
C SER A 29 9.35 -4.16 -1.71
N MET A 30 10.59 -3.80 -1.99
CA MET A 30 11.24 -3.77 -3.30
C MET A 30 12.57 -4.53 -3.24
N THR A 31 13.20 -4.69 -4.38
CA THR A 31 14.55 -5.26 -4.50
C THR A 31 15.49 -4.20 -5.06
N ARG A 32 16.60 -3.96 -4.38
CA ARG A 32 17.68 -3.10 -4.90
C ARG A 32 18.33 -3.68 -6.14
N PRO A 33 19.03 -2.88 -6.95
CA PRO A 33 19.78 -3.39 -8.11
C PRO A 33 20.79 -4.50 -7.77
N ASP A 34 21.33 -4.51 -6.56
CA ASP A 34 22.25 -5.55 -6.06
C ASP A 34 21.56 -6.80 -5.57
N GLY A 35 20.21 -6.88 -5.63
CA GLY A 35 19.40 -7.99 -5.17
C GLY A 35 19.03 -7.95 -3.68
N THR A 36 19.48 -6.97 -2.91
CA THR A 36 19.12 -6.86 -1.50
C THR A 36 17.70 -6.31 -1.32
N PRO A 37 16.96 -6.75 -0.27
CA PRO A 37 15.62 -6.26 -0.02
C PRO A 37 15.64 -4.81 0.47
N TYR A 38 14.65 -4.03 0.02
CA TYR A 38 14.41 -2.66 0.46
C TYR A 38 12.93 -2.44 0.69
N GLY A 39 12.56 -1.96 1.86
CA GLY A 39 11.16 -1.72 2.22
C GLY A 39 11.00 -0.42 2.99
N LEU A 40 9.93 0.33 2.68
CA LEU A 40 9.60 1.55 3.41
C LEU A 40 8.08 1.75 3.51
N PRO A 41 7.61 2.43 4.58
CA PRO A 41 6.21 2.81 4.71
C PRO A 41 5.89 3.98 3.77
N LEU A 42 4.79 3.85 3.05
CA LEU A 42 4.28 4.89 2.15
C LEU A 42 2.77 5.08 2.34
N SER A 43 2.29 6.28 2.09
CA SER A 43 0.86 6.55 1.98
C SER A 43 0.39 6.13 0.59
N LEU A 44 -0.42 5.08 0.55
CA LEU A 44 -1.01 4.55 -0.68
C LEU A 44 -2.51 4.81 -0.70
N VAL A 45 -3.06 4.96 -1.90
CA VAL A 45 -4.50 4.96 -2.14
C VAL A 45 -4.85 3.88 -3.14
N ARG A 46 -5.97 3.22 -2.93
CA ARG A 46 -6.51 2.22 -3.84
C ARG A 46 -7.41 2.87 -4.90
N SER A 47 -7.35 2.36 -6.12
CA SER A 47 -8.29 2.64 -7.19
C SER A 47 -8.82 1.31 -7.73
N GLY A 48 -10.12 1.05 -7.53
CA GLY A 48 -10.70 -0.25 -7.85
C GLY A 48 -10.18 -1.38 -6.94
N ASN A 49 -10.14 -2.59 -7.48
CA ASN A 49 -9.76 -3.80 -6.73
C ASN A 49 -8.36 -4.32 -7.03
N ASP A 50 -7.68 -3.73 -8.00
CA ASP A 50 -6.45 -4.24 -8.59
C ASP A 50 -5.34 -3.20 -8.73
N CYS A 51 -5.55 -1.97 -8.26
CA CYS A 51 -4.61 -0.87 -8.45
C CYS A 51 -4.40 -0.06 -7.17
N PHE A 52 -3.14 0.30 -6.92
CA PHE A 52 -2.74 1.25 -5.89
C PHE A 52 -1.86 2.35 -6.48
N TYR A 53 -1.93 3.55 -5.90
CA TYR A 53 -1.08 4.67 -6.23
C TYR A 53 -0.34 5.21 -5.01
N PHE A 54 0.89 5.66 -5.25
CA PHE A 54 1.58 6.57 -4.34
C PHE A 54 2.31 7.66 -5.15
N HIS A 55 2.74 8.72 -4.49
CA HIS A 55 3.54 9.76 -5.12
C HIS A 55 4.90 9.93 -4.42
N CYS A 56 5.87 10.46 -5.15
CA CYS A 56 7.20 10.77 -4.63
C CYS A 56 7.88 11.86 -5.47
N ALA A 57 9.09 12.24 -5.07
CA ALA A 57 9.97 13.07 -5.89
C ALA A 57 10.44 12.33 -7.16
N GLY A 58 10.97 13.07 -8.12
CA GLY A 58 11.41 12.54 -9.42
C GLY A 58 12.65 11.64 -9.38
N GLU A 59 13.33 11.53 -8.22
CA GLU A 59 14.54 10.73 -8.03
C GLU A 59 14.58 10.10 -6.62
N GLY A 60 15.45 9.13 -6.44
CA GLY A 60 15.71 8.47 -5.17
C GLY A 60 15.69 6.95 -5.26
N GLU A 61 16.26 6.31 -4.23
CA GLU A 61 16.51 4.86 -4.17
C GLU A 61 15.30 4.00 -4.52
N LYS A 62 14.09 4.41 -4.08
CA LYS A 62 12.87 3.66 -4.41
C LYS A 62 12.61 3.60 -5.92
N LEU A 63 12.84 4.71 -6.65
CA LEU A 63 12.66 4.74 -8.10
C LEU A 63 13.75 3.93 -8.81
N ASP A 64 14.97 3.91 -8.29
CA ASP A 64 16.05 3.06 -8.82
C ASP A 64 15.72 1.58 -8.64
N CYS A 65 15.18 1.20 -7.48
CA CYS A 65 14.69 -0.16 -7.24
C CYS A 65 13.58 -0.54 -8.23
N LEU A 66 12.57 0.30 -8.39
CA LEU A 66 11.42 0.02 -9.26
C LEU A 66 11.79 -0.05 -10.75
N LYS A 67 12.75 0.78 -11.19
CA LYS A 67 13.27 0.73 -12.55
C LYS A 67 14.07 -0.54 -12.82
N ALA A 68 14.84 -1.02 -11.83
CA ALA A 68 15.61 -2.25 -11.93
C ALA A 68 14.74 -3.50 -11.82
N ASN A 69 13.75 -3.51 -10.93
CA ASN A 69 12.80 -4.60 -10.74
C ASN A 69 11.43 -4.04 -10.33
N PRO A 70 10.43 -4.06 -11.22
CA PRO A 70 9.11 -3.52 -10.93
C PRO A 70 8.27 -4.38 -9.97
N THR A 71 8.72 -5.59 -9.63
CA THR A 71 7.98 -6.49 -8.74
C THR A 71 8.04 -5.99 -7.30
N VAL A 72 6.89 -5.84 -6.67
CA VAL A 72 6.77 -5.34 -5.29
C VAL A 72 5.84 -6.22 -4.46
N SER A 73 6.05 -6.18 -3.15
CA SER A 73 5.12 -6.70 -2.15
C SER A 73 4.60 -5.55 -1.29
N LEU A 74 3.29 -5.51 -1.10
CA LEU A 74 2.62 -4.57 -0.22
C LEU A 74 2.18 -5.29 1.04
N SER A 75 2.46 -4.71 2.21
CA SER A 75 1.93 -5.21 3.48
C SER A 75 1.35 -4.10 4.33
N ALA A 76 0.21 -4.36 4.94
CA ALA A 76 -0.51 -3.41 5.78
C ALA A 76 -1.02 -4.06 7.06
N VAL A 77 -1.11 -3.24 8.12
CA VAL A 77 -1.74 -3.59 9.39
C VAL A 77 -2.72 -2.48 9.74
N SER A 78 -3.99 -2.81 9.85
CA SER A 78 -5.04 -1.85 10.24
C SER A 78 -5.45 -1.95 11.71
N LYS A 79 -5.10 -3.05 12.38
CA LYS A 79 -5.32 -3.26 13.80
C LYS A 79 -4.18 -4.10 14.38
N CYS A 80 -3.69 -3.71 15.55
CA CYS A 80 -2.71 -4.45 16.33
C CYS A 80 -2.96 -4.15 17.82
N THR A 81 -3.30 -5.19 18.60
CA THR A 81 -3.64 -5.07 20.00
C THR A 81 -3.03 -6.22 20.78
N PRO A 82 -1.92 -6.00 21.50
CA PRO A 82 -1.37 -6.96 22.44
C PRO A 82 -2.41 -7.35 23.49
N LYS A 83 -2.50 -8.62 23.84
CA LYS A 83 -3.47 -9.14 24.80
C LYS A 83 -2.89 -10.27 25.63
N PHE A 84 -3.23 -10.24 26.92
CA PHE A 84 -3.10 -11.41 27.79
C PHE A 84 -4.47 -12.07 27.96
N GLU A 85 -4.58 -13.35 27.59
CA GLU A 85 -5.78 -14.16 27.74
C GLU A 85 -5.67 -14.93 29.08
N GLU A 86 -6.24 -14.39 30.15
CA GLU A 86 -6.11 -14.91 31.53
C GLU A 86 -6.56 -16.38 31.64
N GLU A 87 -7.72 -16.73 31.08
CA GLU A 87 -8.29 -18.07 31.10
C GLU A 87 -7.35 -19.15 30.50
N LYS A 88 -6.48 -18.74 29.59
CA LYS A 88 -5.55 -19.63 28.86
C LYS A 88 -4.10 -19.45 29.29
N ASN A 89 -3.84 -18.52 30.22
CA ASN A 89 -2.50 -18.09 30.60
C ASN A 89 -1.61 -17.84 29.35
N ASN A 90 -2.13 -17.05 28.41
CA ASN A 90 -1.54 -16.92 27.07
C ASN A 90 -1.29 -15.46 26.69
N PHE A 91 -0.03 -15.14 26.39
CA PHE A 91 0.35 -13.88 25.77
C PHE A 91 0.10 -13.95 24.27
N THR A 92 -0.62 -12.99 23.72
CA THR A 92 -1.02 -12.99 22.32
C THR A 92 -1.18 -11.58 21.78
N GLU A 93 -1.53 -11.49 20.51
CA GLU A 93 -1.85 -10.25 19.80
C GLU A 93 -3.05 -10.48 18.90
N TYR A 94 -4.00 -9.55 18.95
CA TYR A 94 -5.12 -9.47 18.04
C TYR A 94 -4.79 -8.49 16.94
N PHE A 95 -4.93 -8.92 15.68
CA PHE A 95 -4.49 -8.11 14.55
C PHE A 95 -5.32 -8.33 13.29
N HIS A 96 -5.31 -7.30 12.46
CA HIS A 96 -5.78 -7.34 11.08
C HIS A 96 -4.62 -6.95 10.17
N SER A 97 -4.19 -7.83 9.30
CA SER A 97 -3.10 -7.58 8.36
C SER A 97 -3.43 -8.13 6.98
N ALA A 98 -2.82 -7.56 5.97
CA ALA A 98 -2.97 -8.01 4.58
C ALA A 98 -1.65 -7.90 3.84
N VAL A 99 -1.47 -8.79 2.86
CA VAL A 99 -0.31 -8.82 1.96
C VAL A 99 -0.81 -9.03 0.54
N VAL A 100 -0.19 -8.37 -0.42
CA VAL A 100 -0.43 -8.57 -1.85
C VAL A 100 0.85 -8.32 -2.63
N PHE A 101 0.91 -8.87 -3.84
CA PHE A 101 2.01 -8.65 -4.79
C PHE A 101 1.51 -7.88 -6.01
N GLY A 102 2.41 -7.10 -6.60
CA GLY A 102 2.09 -6.27 -7.75
C GLY A 102 3.31 -5.89 -8.57
N LYS A 103 3.05 -5.20 -9.68
CA LYS A 103 4.06 -4.56 -10.51
C LYS A 103 3.88 -3.06 -10.45
N ALA A 104 4.96 -2.36 -10.19
CA ALA A 104 5.02 -0.90 -10.11
C ALA A 104 5.45 -0.31 -11.44
N GLU A 105 4.78 0.77 -11.87
CA GLU A 105 5.07 1.51 -13.08
C GLU A 105 4.97 3.02 -12.79
N ILE A 106 5.88 3.80 -13.35
CA ILE A 106 5.80 5.26 -13.31
C ILE A 106 4.69 5.70 -14.26
N VAL A 107 3.77 6.53 -13.77
CA VAL A 107 2.68 7.08 -14.55
C VAL A 107 3.18 8.26 -15.37
N GLU A 108 3.11 8.16 -16.70
CA GLU A 108 3.51 9.22 -17.63
C GLU A 108 2.35 10.14 -18.00
N ASP A 109 1.11 9.64 -18.01
CA ASP A 109 -0.08 10.39 -18.37
C ASP A 109 -0.50 11.37 -17.27
N ASP A 110 -0.55 12.67 -17.60
CA ASP A 110 -0.91 13.72 -16.65
C ASP A 110 -2.35 13.59 -16.14
N THR A 111 -3.28 13.09 -16.96
CA THR A 111 -4.67 12.85 -16.51
C THR A 111 -4.72 11.79 -15.43
N GLU A 112 -4.01 10.69 -15.59
CA GLU A 112 -3.88 9.63 -14.58
C GLU A 112 -3.13 10.12 -13.34
N LYS A 113 -2.07 10.92 -13.49
CA LYS A 113 -1.35 11.54 -12.37
C LYS A 113 -2.29 12.40 -11.51
N VAL A 114 -3.08 13.27 -12.15
CA VAL A 114 -4.05 14.12 -11.45
C VAL A 114 -5.10 13.28 -10.73
N LEU A 115 -5.64 12.22 -11.37
CA LEU A 115 -6.58 11.29 -10.74
C LEU A 115 -5.98 10.66 -9.49
N ALA A 116 -4.78 10.11 -9.58
CA ALA A 116 -4.10 9.45 -8.46
C ALA A 116 -3.84 10.42 -7.30
N LEU A 117 -3.36 11.63 -7.60
CA LEU A 117 -3.11 12.66 -6.59
C LEU A 117 -4.40 13.14 -5.93
N ARG A 118 -5.51 13.23 -6.70
CA ARG A 118 -6.84 13.54 -6.14
C ARG A 118 -7.28 12.47 -5.15
N LEU A 119 -7.21 11.20 -5.53
CA LEU A 119 -7.55 10.07 -4.64
C LEU A 119 -6.71 10.06 -3.35
N LEU A 120 -5.41 10.37 -3.44
CA LEU A 120 -4.53 10.50 -2.27
C LEU A 120 -4.98 11.65 -1.36
N CYS A 121 -5.25 12.83 -1.93
CA CYS A 121 -5.69 13.99 -1.15
C CYS A 121 -7.08 13.78 -0.54
N GLU A 122 -8.02 13.19 -1.25
CA GLU A 122 -9.34 12.84 -0.72
C GLU A 122 -9.28 11.86 0.44
N ARG A 123 -8.36 10.88 0.36
CA ARG A 123 -8.18 9.91 1.44
C ARG A 123 -7.55 10.51 2.69
N PHE A 124 -6.46 11.28 2.54
CA PHE A 124 -5.63 11.70 3.66
C PHE A 124 -5.93 13.12 4.16
N LEU A 125 -6.46 13.97 3.28
CA LEU A 125 -6.70 15.38 3.54
C LEU A 125 -8.06 15.87 2.99
N PRO A 126 -9.18 15.15 3.24
CA PRO A 126 -10.48 15.44 2.62
C PRO A 126 -11.02 16.84 2.91
N LYS A 127 -10.61 17.46 4.01
CA LYS A 127 -11.05 18.80 4.44
C LYS A 127 -10.42 19.93 3.64
N TYR A 128 -9.42 19.65 2.80
CA TYR A 128 -8.63 20.66 2.10
C TYR A 128 -8.75 20.54 0.57
N MET A 129 -9.75 19.81 0.09
CA MET A 129 -9.92 19.56 -1.37
C MET A 129 -10.23 20.82 -2.18
N GLU A 130 -10.70 21.88 -1.55
CA GLU A 130 -10.87 23.19 -2.18
C GLU A 130 -9.56 23.81 -2.70
N HIS A 131 -8.41 23.40 -2.12
CA HIS A 131 -7.09 23.86 -2.54
C HIS A 131 -6.43 22.96 -3.60
N PHE A 132 -7.08 21.84 -3.98
CA PHE A 132 -6.45 20.80 -4.80
C PHE A 132 -5.98 21.31 -6.16
N ASP A 133 -6.84 21.99 -6.91
CA ASP A 133 -6.54 22.41 -8.28
C ASP A 133 -5.36 23.39 -8.35
N GLU A 134 -5.28 24.34 -7.42
CA GLU A 134 -4.15 25.28 -7.32
C GLU A 134 -2.84 24.56 -6.95
N ALA A 135 -2.90 23.65 -5.97
CA ALA A 135 -1.74 22.88 -5.53
C ALA A 135 -1.18 21.98 -6.65
N ILE A 136 -2.06 21.33 -7.41
CA ILE A 136 -1.68 20.48 -8.55
C ILE A 136 -1.09 21.30 -9.70
N ALA A 137 -1.69 22.42 -10.07
CA ALA A 137 -1.17 23.28 -11.11
C ALA A 137 0.29 23.71 -10.84
N ARG A 138 0.65 23.89 -9.56
CA ARG A 138 2.01 24.27 -9.14
C ARG A 138 3.01 23.11 -9.10
N SER A 139 2.57 21.88 -8.77
CA SER A 139 3.47 20.79 -8.38
C SER A 139 3.48 19.59 -9.32
N LEU A 140 2.53 19.46 -10.25
CA LEU A 140 2.34 18.29 -11.10
C LEU A 140 3.62 17.88 -11.86
N SER A 141 4.32 18.86 -12.44
CA SER A 141 5.55 18.60 -13.22
C SER A 141 6.72 18.07 -12.39
N MET A 142 6.72 18.34 -11.09
CA MET A 142 7.78 17.91 -10.15
C MET A 142 7.40 16.66 -9.37
N THR A 143 6.16 16.18 -9.51
CA THR A 143 5.65 15.03 -8.76
C THR A 143 5.67 13.79 -9.63
N THR A 144 6.30 12.74 -9.14
CA THR A 144 6.20 11.41 -9.73
C THR A 144 5.09 10.62 -9.07
N VAL A 145 4.23 10.02 -9.88
CA VAL A 145 3.20 9.07 -9.44
C VAL A 145 3.58 7.68 -9.88
N VAL A 146 3.45 6.73 -8.98
CA VAL A 146 3.68 5.30 -9.25
C VAL A 146 2.35 4.56 -9.12
N ARG A 147 1.99 3.82 -10.16
CA ARG A 147 0.91 2.84 -10.17
C ARG A 147 1.45 1.48 -9.81
N ILE A 148 0.75 0.75 -8.93
CA ILE A 148 1.02 -0.65 -8.62
C ILE A 148 -0.21 -1.46 -9.04
N THR A 149 -0.05 -2.27 -10.07
CA THR A 149 -1.11 -3.20 -10.54
C THR A 149 -0.90 -4.55 -9.85
N LEU A 150 -1.94 -5.08 -9.22
CA LEU A 150 -1.88 -6.33 -8.49
C LEU A 150 -1.73 -7.51 -9.47
N THR A 151 -0.85 -8.45 -9.14
CA THR A 151 -0.58 -9.65 -9.94
C THR A 151 -1.29 -10.89 -9.43
N GLU A 152 -1.80 -10.84 -8.22
CA GLU A 152 -2.60 -11.88 -7.59
C GLU A 152 -3.57 -11.27 -6.56
N PRO A 153 -4.65 -11.97 -6.18
CA PRO A 153 -5.59 -11.47 -5.19
C PRO A 153 -4.90 -11.22 -3.84
N PRO A 154 -5.26 -10.13 -3.13
CA PRO A 154 -4.77 -9.87 -1.78
C PRO A 154 -5.18 -10.98 -0.81
N VAL A 155 -4.35 -11.23 0.18
CA VAL A 155 -4.64 -12.20 1.24
C VAL A 155 -4.65 -11.49 2.58
N GLY A 156 -5.80 -11.56 3.26
CA GLY A 156 -5.98 -11.05 4.60
C GLY A 156 -5.68 -12.09 5.68
N LYS A 157 -5.25 -11.61 6.84
CA LYS A 157 -5.05 -12.43 8.04
C LYS A 157 -5.58 -11.71 9.27
N CYS A 158 -6.44 -12.41 10.02
CA CYS A 158 -7.10 -11.89 11.20
C CYS A 158 -6.94 -12.82 12.40
N LYS A 159 -6.72 -12.22 13.57
CA LYS A 159 -6.88 -12.86 14.88
C LYS A 159 -7.68 -11.92 15.79
N HIS A 160 -8.78 -12.43 16.37
CA HIS A 160 -9.61 -11.78 17.38
C HIS A 160 -9.45 -12.52 18.71
#